data_3ec56489876accee0992a9a4d3a5a7df
#
_entry.id   3ec56489876accee0992a9a4d3a5a7df
#
_cell.length_a   1.000
_cell.length_b   1.000
_cell.length_c   1.000
_cell.angle_alpha   90.00
_cell.angle_beta   90.00
_cell.angle_gamma   90.00
#
_symmetry.space_group_name_H-M   'P 1'
#
loop_
_entity.id
_entity.type
_entity.pdbx_description
1 polymer ?
#
loop_
_entity_poly.entity_id
_entity_poly.type
_entity_poly.pdbx_seq_one_letter_code
_entity_poly.pdbx_strand_id
1 'polypeptide(L)' 'MFPEYRDKITELKTKDPRFVRLFDQHNALDQAIKNMEAAITPATHEEIETRKKEKLLIKDQIYAILRRA' A
#
# COMPACT_ATOMS: atom_id res chain seq x y z
N MET A 1 3.02 -2.38 -8.79
CA MET A 1 2.58 -3.27 -7.69
C MET A 1 2.02 -4.59 -8.21
N PHE A 2 0.97 -4.59 -8.97
CA PHE A 2 0.37 -5.79 -9.57
C PHE A 2 0.30 -5.60 -11.07
N PRO A 3 1.36 -5.95 -11.83
CA PRO A 3 1.39 -5.67 -13.28
C PRO A 3 0.22 -6.28 -14.06
N GLU A 4 -0.24 -7.47 -13.66
CA GLU A 4 -1.36 -8.16 -14.32
C GLU A 4 -2.71 -7.48 -14.05
N TYR A 5 -2.81 -6.59 -13.06
CA TYR A 5 -4.03 -5.88 -12.71
C TYR A 5 -3.98 -4.40 -13.04
N ARG A 6 -3.02 -3.99 -13.85
CA ARG A 6 -2.80 -2.57 -14.15
C ARG A 6 -4.05 -1.86 -14.63
N ASP A 7 -4.76 -2.47 -15.58
CA ASP A 7 -5.99 -1.89 -16.14
C ASP A 7 -7.10 -1.83 -15.11
N LYS A 8 -7.23 -2.87 -14.28
CA LYS A 8 -8.21 -2.89 -13.19
C LYS A 8 -7.91 -1.83 -12.14
N ILE A 9 -6.66 -1.63 -11.80
CA ILE A 9 -6.26 -0.59 -10.85
C ILE A 9 -6.69 0.78 -11.37
N THR A 10 -6.42 1.07 -12.64
CA THR A 10 -6.81 2.33 -13.25
C THR A 10 -8.34 2.51 -13.24
N GLU A 11 -9.08 1.47 -13.57
CA GLU A 11 -10.54 1.49 -13.55
C GLU A 11 -11.08 1.72 -12.15
N LEU A 12 -10.58 0.99 -11.14
CA LEU A 12 -11.05 1.09 -9.77
C LEU A 12 -10.72 2.43 -9.13
N LYS A 13 -9.62 3.06 -9.52
CA LYS A 13 -9.28 4.40 -9.05
C LYS A 13 -10.33 5.43 -9.40
N THR A 14 -11.07 5.23 -10.49
CA THR A 14 -12.11 6.16 -10.92
C THR A 14 -13.48 5.79 -10.39
N LYS A 15 -13.70 4.52 -10.01
CA LYS A 15 -15.03 4.01 -9.68
C LYS A 15 -15.22 3.68 -8.19
N ASP A 16 -14.15 3.32 -7.49
CA ASP A 16 -14.24 2.83 -6.12
C ASP A 16 -13.45 3.71 -5.16
N PRO A 17 -14.13 4.59 -4.39
CA PRO A 17 -13.42 5.45 -3.41
C PRO A 17 -12.70 4.66 -2.33
N ARG A 18 -13.21 3.48 -1.95
CA ARG A 18 -12.55 2.62 -0.96
C ARG A 18 -11.22 2.11 -1.49
N PHE A 19 -11.20 1.71 -2.75
CA PHE A 19 -9.97 1.26 -3.39
C PHE A 19 -8.94 2.37 -3.45
N VAL A 20 -9.35 3.58 -3.82
CA VAL A 20 -8.46 4.75 -3.86
C VAL A 20 -7.83 5.00 -2.49
N ARG A 21 -8.65 4.94 -1.44
CA ARG A 21 -8.17 5.16 -0.08
C ARG A 21 -7.13 4.11 0.33
N LEU A 22 -7.39 2.84 0.06
CA LEU A 22 -6.45 1.77 0.36
C LEU A 22 -5.15 1.93 -0.44
N PHE A 23 -5.28 2.29 -1.70
CA PHE A 23 -4.13 2.48 -2.57
C PHE A 23 -3.26 3.64 -2.09
N ASP A 24 -3.88 4.75 -1.69
CA ASP A 24 -3.15 5.90 -1.16
C ASP A 24 -2.48 5.56 0.17
N GLN A 25 -3.14 4.82 1.05
CA GLN A 25 -2.56 4.36 2.31
C GLN A 25 -1.34 3.47 2.07
N HIS A 26 -1.43 2.57 1.10
CA HIS A 26 -0.30 1.71 0.73
C HIS A 26 0.90 2.54 0.29
N ASN A 27 0.66 3.52 -0.58
CA ASN A 27 1.73 4.37 -1.08
C ASN A 27 2.34 5.22 0.02
N ALA A 28 1.53 5.74 0.93
CA ALA A 28 2.01 6.53 2.06
C ALA A 28 2.88 5.69 2.99
N LEU A 29 2.45 4.46 3.29
CA LEU A 29 3.23 3.55 4.12
C LEU A 29 4.54 3.14 3.44
N ASP A 30 4.50 2.87 2.14
CA ASP A 30 5.69 2.54 1.37
C ASP A 30 6.73 3.66 1.45
N GLN A 31 6.30 4.90 1.28
CA GLN A 31 7.18 6.04 1.35
C GLN A 31 7.72 6.25 2.77
N ALA A 32 6.86 6.08 3.79
CA ALA A 32 7.26 6.21 5.18
C ALA A 32 8.34 5.17 5.54
N ILE A 33 8.15 3.92 5.09
CA ILE A 33 9.12 2.86 5.34
C ILE A 33 10.45 3.17 4.66
N LYS A 34 10.43 3.63 3.43
CA LYS A 34 11.64 4.00 2.71
C LYS A 34 12.40 5.11 3.42
N ASN A 35 11.68 6.11 3.94
CA ASN A 35 12.28 7.20 4.69
C ASN A 35 12.91 6.72 5.99
N MET A 36 12.26 5.80 6.69
CA MET A 36 12.77 5.20 7.92
C MET A 36 14.02 4.37 7.66
N GLU A 37 14.02 3.55 6.61
CA GLU A 37 15.15 2.72 6.25
C GLU A 37 16.35 3.55 5.78
N ALA A 38 16.09 4.68 5.14
CA ALA A 38 17.14 5.61 4.69
C ALA A 38 17.61 6.55 5.81
N ALA A 39 17.10 6.38 7.04
CA ALA A 39 17.42 7.21 8.21
C ALA A 39 17.06 8.69 8.02
N ILE A 40 16.17 9.01 7.08
CA ILE A 40 15.62 10.36 6.91
C ILE A 40 14.67 10.65 8.05
N THR A 41 13.84 9.68 8.42
CA THR A 41 12.95 9.75 9.57
C THR A 41 13.50 8.82 10.65
N PRO A 42 13.81 9.32 11.85
CA PRO A 42 14.29 8.44 12.93
C PRO A 42 13.24 7.41 13.31
N ALA A 43 13.66 6.13 13.35
CA ALA A 43 12.75 5.05 13.70
C ALA A 43 13.54 3.86 14.23
N THR A 44 12.93 3.11 15.15
CA THR A 44 13.51 1.86 15.63
C THR A 44 13.24 0.74 14.63
N HIS A 45 14.00 -0.34 14.75
CA HIS A 45 13.76 -1.53 13.93
C HIS A 45 12.33 -2.05 14.10
N GLU A 46 11.83 -2.02 15.33
CA GLU A 46 10.47 -2.47 15.62
C GLU A 46 9.41 -1.60 14.93
N GLU A 47 9.62 -0.29 14.90
CA GLU A 47 8.70 0.62 14.20
C GLU A 47 8.66 0.32 12.70
N ILE A 48 9.82 0.08 12.10
CA ILE A 48 9.91 -0.28 10.69
C ILE A 48 9.16 -1.58 10.42
N GLU A 49 9.35 -2.59 11.26
CA GLU A 49 8.66 -3.87 11.10
C GLU A 49 7.15 -3.74 11.26
N THR A 50 6.69 -2.90 12.20
CA THR A 50 5.26 -2.63 12.39
C THR A 50 4.67 -2.02 11.14
N ARG A 51 5.33 -1.04 10.54
CA ARG A 51 4.87 -0.39 9.31
C ARG A 51 4.85 -1.35 8.13
N LYS A 52 5.83 -2.24 8.05
CA LYS A 52 5.86 -3.26 7.00
C LYS A 52 4.68 -4.22 7.12
N LYS A 53 4.29 -4.59 8.33
CA LYS A 53 3.13 -5.43 8.57
C LYS A 53 1.84 -4.72 8.14
N GLU A 54 1.69 -3.45 8.49
CA GLU A 54 0.53 -2.65 8.08
C GLU A 54 0.44 -2.56 6.55
N LYS A 55 1.57 -2.32 5.90
CA LYS A 55 1.65 -2.25 4.45
C LYS A 55 1.20 -3.57 3.81
N LEU A 56 1.65 -4.69 4.37
CA LEU A 56 1.27 -6.01 3.87
C LEU A 56 -0.22 -6.26 4.00
N LEU A 57 -0.82 -5.88 5.13
CA LEU A 57 -2.26 -6.02 5.33
C LEU A 57 -3.05 -5.21 4.30
N ILE A 58 -2.63 -3.97 4.06
CA ILE A 58 -3.29 -3.11 3.07
C ILE A 58 -3.14 -3.70 1.67
N LYS A 59 -1.95 -4.18 1.34
CA LYS A 59 -1.69 -4.84 0.06
C LYS A 59 -2.59 -6.04 -0.14
N ASP A 60 -2.79 -6.86 0.90
CA ASP A 60 -3.68 -8.01 0.83
C ASP A 60 -5.13 -7.59 0.60
N GLN A 61 -5.57 -6.50 1.22
CA GLN A 61 -6.91 -5.97 1.00
C GLN A 61 -7.10 -5.48 -0.44
N ILE A 62 -6.11 -4.79 -0.97
CA ILE A 62 -6.11 -4.33 -2.36
C ILE A 62 -6.20 -5.53 -3.30
N TYR A 63 -5.40 -6.55 -3.05
CA TYR A 63 -5.37 -7.76 -3.85
C TYR A 63 -6.71 -8.48 -3.82
N ALA A 64 -7.35 -8.55 -2.65
CA ALA A 64 -8.67 -9.17 -2.52
C ALA A 64 -9.72 -8.45 -3.37
N ILE A 65 -9.68 -7.12 -3.42
CA ILE A 65 -10.59 -6.35 -4.27
C ILE A 65 -10.32 -6.63 -5.74
N LEU A 66 -9.06 -6.65 -6.15
CA LEU A 66 -8.67 -6.92 -7.53
C LEU A 66 -9.11 -8.30 -8.00
N ARG A 67 -9.04 -9.29 -7.12
CA ARG A 67 -9.45 -10.65 -7.45
C ARG A 67 -10.96 -10.79 -7.63
N ARG A 68 -11.74 -9.95 -6.95
CA ARG A 68 -13.21 -9.96 -7.05
C ARG A 68 -13.72 -9.17 -8.26
N ALA A 69 -12.97 -8.21 -8.69
CA ALA A 69 -13.40 -7.31 -9.75
C ALA A 69 -13.45 -7.98 -11.13
#